data_0a7b447c4d52445d11b444c13be888b8
#
_entry.id   0a7b447c4d52445d11b444c13be888b8
#
_cell.length_a   1.000
_cell.length_b   1.000
_cell.length_c   1.000
_cell.angle_alpha   90.00
_cell.angle_beta   90.00
_cell.angle_gamma   90.00
#
_symmetry.space_group_name_H-M   'P 1'
#
loop_
_entity.id
_entity.type
_entity.pdbx_description
1 polymer ?
#
loop_
_entity_poly.entity_id
_entity_poly.type
_entity_poly.pdbx_seq_one_letter_code
_entity_poly.pdbx_strand_id
1 'polypeptide(L)'
;MSEFKSAVKNELKPVKYRHFNRGVNKYSNALHCQLRIGRSFLKSHSFSINFSQDDLCLCNRPETTSHFLLNCFLFQLERESLLAKICQLYPPFSRKSMQQQTFILLNGINLENEVPDARNVQIFYAVQKFILQTKRFSKTFSNLFI
;
A
#
# COMPACT_ATOMS: atom_id res chain seq x y z
N MET A 1 -22.69 -8.18 -14.36
CA MET A 1 -21.27 -8.54 -14.54
C MET A 1 -20.56 -7.67 -15.56
N SER A 2 -21.14 -7.40 -16.71
CA SER A 2 -20.55 -6.50 -17.70
C SER A 2 -20.47 -5.04 -17.22
N GLU A 3 -21.49 -4.56 -16.52
CA GLU A 3 -21.52 -3.21 -15.97
C GLU A 3 -20.47 -3.01 -14.87
N PHE A 4 -20.30 -3.99 -13.98
CA PHE A 4 -19.28 -3.95 -12.94
C PHE A 4 -17.88 -3.95 -13.57
N LYS A 5 -17.64 -4.82 -14.56
CA LYS A 5 -16.36 -4.85 -15.26
C LYS A 5 -16.10 -3.56 -16.04
N SER A 6 -17.14 -2.97 -16.61
CA SER A 6 -17.02 -1.70 -17.32
C SER A 6 -16.77 -0.53 -16.37
N ALA A 7 -17.47 -0.47 -15.23
CA ALA A 7 -17.25 0.55 -14.20
C ALA A 7 -15.85 0.43 -13.61
N VAL A 8 -15.41 -0.79 -13.25
CA VAL A 8 -14.06 -1.04 -12.77
C VAL A 8 -13.02 -0.67 -13.82
N LYS A 9 -13.31 -0.97 -15.08
CA LYS A 9 -12.42 -0.64 -16.19
C LYS A 9 -12.30 0.86 -16.42
N ASN A 10 -13.41 1.61 -16.26
CA ASN A 10 -13.42 3.07 -16.42
C ASN A 10 -12.84 3.80 -15.21
N GLU A 11 -13.08 3.30 -14.00
CA GLU A 11 -12.56 3.89 -12.78
C GLU A 11 -11.08 3.61 -12.55
N LEU A 12 -10.63 2.40 -12.88
CA LEU A 12 -9.29 1.94 -12.52
C LEU A 12 -8.25 2.12 -13.62
N LYS A 13 -8.64 2.00 -14.89
CA LYS A 13 -7.68 2.04 -15.99
C LYS A 13 -7.07 3.42 -16.27
N PRO A 14 -7.84 4.52 -16.41
CA PRO A 14 -7.22 5.79 -16.74
C PRO A 14 -6.36 6.36 -15.61
N VAL A 15 -6.74 6.12 -14.35
CA VAL A 15 -6.09 6.69 -13.20
C VAL A 15 -4.92 5.83 -12.75
N LYS A 16 -5.14 4.51 -12.58
CA LYS A 16 -4.15 3.63 -11.95
C LYS A 16 -3.03 3.22 -12.89
N TYR A 17 -3.35 2.96 -14.16
CA TYR A 17 -2.33 2.50 -15.11
C TYR A 17 -1.29 3.55 -15.43
N ARG A 18 -1.70 4.80 -15.59
CA ARG A 18 -0.79 5.90 -15.86
C ARG A 18 0.09 6.23 -14.67
N HIS A 19 -0.46 6.09 -13.47
CA HIS A 19 0.21 6.60 -12.28
C HIS A 19 1.10 5.57 -11.60
N PHE A 20 0.85 4.28 -11.79
CA PHE A 20 1.78 3.24 -11.35
C PHE A 20 3.12 3.32 -12.06
N ASN A 21 3.15 3.85 -13.27
CA ASN A 21 4.38 4.08 -14.00
C ASN A 21 5.07 5.39 -13.61
N ARG A 22 4.42 6.22 -12.79
CA ARG A 22 4.91 7.54 -12.38
C ARG A 22 5.17 7.65 -10.88
N GLY A 23 5.22 6.54 -10.17
CA GLY A 23 5.58 6.53 -8.76
C GLY A 23 7.03 6.97 -8.56
N VAL A 24 7.56 6.70 -7.37
CA VAL A 24 8.93 7.09 -7.03
C VAL A 24 9.93 6.46 -8.02
N ASN A 25 9.79 5.14 -8.27
CA ASN A 25 10.57 4.41 -9.25
C ASN A 25 9.89 3.07 -9.59
N LYS A 26 10.46 2.33 -10.54
CA LYS A 26 9.92 1.03 -10.97
C LYS A 26 9.88 0.01 -9.83
N TYR A 27 10.89 0.01 -8.99
CA TYR A 27 10.98 -0.92 -7.86
C TYR A 27 9.86 -0.69 -6.86
N SER A 28 9.64 0.56 -6.44
CA SER A 28 8.57 0.89 -5.50
C SER A 28 7.18 0.67 -6.10
N ASN A 29 7.02 0.92 -7.40
CA ASN A 29 5.78 0.60 -8.11
C ASN A 29 5.48 -0.90 -8.05
N ALA A 30 6.49 -1.73 -8.28
CA ALA A 30 6.34 -3.18 -8.21
C ALA A 30 5.96 -3.64 -6.81
N LEU A 31 6.61 -3.12 -5.78
CA LEU A 31 6.30 -3.44 -4.38
C LEU A 31 4.87 -3.02 -4.02
N HIS A 32 4.46 -1.83 -4.42
CA HIS A 32 3.10 -1.34 -4.19
C HIS A 32 2.07 -2.26 -4.86
N CYS A 33 2.33 -2.66 -6.10
CA CYS A 33 1.49 -3.61 -6.82
C CYS A 33 1.41 -4.96 -6.11
N GLN A 34 2.54 -5.50 -5.65
CA GLN A 34 2.58 -6.76 -4.92
C GLN A 34 1.75 -6.70 -3.64
N LEU A 35 1.83 -5.60 -2.90
CA LEU A 35 0.99 -5.40 -1.72
C LEU A 35 -0.49 -5.40 -2.08
N ARG A 36 -0.85 -4.75 -3.18
CA ARG A 36 -2.25 -4.64 -3.63
C ARG A 36 -2.85 -5.99 -3.99
N ILE A 37 -2.09 -6.85 -4.66
CA ILE A 37 -2.58 -8.15 -5.08
C ILE A 37 -2.35 -9.25 -4.04
N GLY A 38 -1.75 -8.94 -2.88
CA GLY A 38 -1.50 -9.92 -1.83
C GLY A 38 -0.37 -10.90 -2.14
N ARG A 39 0.59 -10.50 -2.96
CA ARG A 39 1.72 -11.34 -3.37
C ARG A 39 3.06 -10.66 -3.11
N SER A 40 3.21 -10.12 -1.92
CA SER A 40 4.46 -9.49 -1.48
C SER A 40 5.29 -10.47 -0.64
N PHE A 41 6.46 -9.99 -0.19
CA PHE A 41 7.30 -10.73 0.75
C PHE A 41 6.92 -10.51 2.21
N LEU A 42 5.78 -9.84 2.48
CA LEU A 42 5.25 -9.81 3.85
C LEU A 42 5.00 -11.24 4.34
N LYS A 43 5.22 -11.48 5.63
CA LYS A 43 5.14 -12.82 6.19
C LYS A 43 3.77 -13.45 6.01
N SER A 44 2.70 -12.66 6.11
CA SER A 44 1.35 -13.17 5.88
C SER A 44 1.17 -13.73 4.47
N HIS A 45 1.70 -13.04 3.46
CA HIS A 45 1.63 -13.50 2.08
C HIS A 45 2.53 -14.72 1.84
N SER A 46 3.76 -14.68 2.37
CA SER A 46 4.71 -15.78 2.25
C SER A 46 4.21 -17.04 2.95
N PHE A 47 3.59 -16.90 4.10
CA PHE A 47 3.00 -18.01 4.85
C PHE A 47 1.85 -18.65 4.08
N SER A 48 1.01 -17.87 3.44
CA SER A 48 -0.15 -18.38 2.69
C SER A 48 0.24 -19.26 1.51
N ILE A 49 1.47 -19.15 1.01
CA ILE A 49 1.98 -19.96 -0.10
C ILE A 49 3.12 -20.87 0.34
N ASN A 50 3.25 -21.11 1.63
CA ASN A 50 4.21 -22.02 2.25
C ASN A 50 5.68 -21.64 2.08
N PHE A 51 6.00 -20.38 1.80
CA PHE A 51 7.38 -19.89 1.77
C PHE A 51 7.91 -19.49 3.15
N SER A 52 7.05 -19.40 4.14
CA SER A 52 7.42 -19.03 5.50
C SER A 52 6.79 -20.00 6.48
N GLN A 53 7.48 -20.29 7.60
CA GLN A 53 6.97 -21.17 8.64
C GLN A 53 5.90 -20.51 9.50
N ASP A 54 5.88 -19.18 9.55
CA ASP A 54 4.89 -18.42 10.30
C ASP A 54 4.54 -17.14 9.52
N ASP A 55 3.54 -16.43 10.01
CA ASP A 55 3.09 -15.15 9.42
C ASP A 55 3.52 -13.95 10.27
N LEU A 56 4.48 -14.12 11.17
CA LEU A 56 4.80 -13.12 12.18
C LEU A 56 5.83 -12.11 11.69
N CYS A 57 5.52 -10.83 11.95
CA CYS A 57 6.45 -9.73 11.86
C CYS A 57 7.51 -9.83 12.95
N LEU A 58 8.62 -9.10 12.80
CA LEU A 58 9.64 -9.00 13.85
C LEU A 58 9.08 -8.43 15.16
N CYS A 59 7.93 -7.75 15.13
CA CYS A 59 7.23 -7.27 16.33
C CYS A 59 6.34 -8.30 16.99
N ASN A 60 6.35 -9.56 16.52
CA ASN A 60 5.58 -10.71 17.01
C ASN A 60 4.07 -10.61 16.75
N ARG A 61 3.64 -9.82 15.79
CA ARG A 61 2.24 -9.77 15.33
C ARG A 61 2.16 -10.25 13.89
N PRO A 62 0.99 -10.77 13.44
CA PRO A 62 0.85 -11.16 12.05
C PRO A 62 1.20 -10.01 11.11
N GLU A 63 2.07 -10.28 10.15
CA GLU A 63 2.53 -9.27 9.20
C GLU A 63 1.62 -9.23 7.98
N THR A 64 0.42 -8.69 8.19
CA THR A 64 -0.52 -8.41 7.11
C THR A 64 -0.19 -7.08 6.43
N THR A 65 -0.82 -6.83 5.29
CA THR A 65 -0.67 -5.54 4.61
C THR A 65 -1.11 -4.38 5.50
N SER A 66 -2.26 -4.53 6.19
CA SER A 66 -2.75 -3.51 7.12
C SER A 66 -1.79 -3.28 8.28
N HIS A 67 -1.21 -4.34 8.83
CA HIS A 67 -0.24 -4.22 9.90
C HIS A 67 1.00 -3.44 9.44
N PHE A 68 1.54 -3.79 8.28
CA PHE A 68 2.70 -3.10 7.72
C PHE A 68 2.42 -1.63 7.46
N LEU A 69 1.31 -1.33 6.81
CA LEU A 69 0.99 0.04 6.40
C LEU A 69 0.54 0.90 7.57
N LEU A 70 -0.18 0.35 8.54
CA LEU A 70 -0.90 1.15 9.54
C LEU A 70 -0.51 0.91 11.00
N ASN A 71 0.02 -0.24 11.36
CA ASN A 71 0.10 -0.63 12.76
C ASN A 71 1.49 -0.93 13.30
N CYS A 72 2.41 -1.45 12.48
CA CYS A 72 3.68 -1.94 12.99
C CYS A 72 4.51 -0.82 13.62
N PHE A 73 4.85 -0.97 14.90
CA PHE A 73 5.64 0.06 15.60
C PHE A 73 7.07 0.19 15.08
N LEU A 74 7.57 -0.84 14.39
CA LEU A 74 8.92 -0.78 13.81
C LEU A 74 9.07 0.35 12.79
N PHE A 75 7.98 0.74 12.16
CA PHE A 75 7.96 1.77 11.11
C PHE A 75 7.16 2.99 11.51
N GLN A 76 7.07 3.28 12.80
CA GLN A 76 6.22 4.35 13.32
C GLN A 76 6.62 5.73 12.79
N LEU A 77 7.92 6.02 12.74
CA LEU A 77 8.40 7.32 12.28
C LEU A 77 8.05 7.55 10.80
N GLU A 78 8.31 6.55 9.98
CA GLU A 78 8.01 6.61 8.55
C GLU A 78 6.50 6.73 8.32
N ARG A 79 5.70 6.04 9.15
CA ARG A 79 4.25 6.09 9.06
C ARG A 79 3.69 7.44 9.45
N GLU A 80 4.26 8.10 10.44
CA GLU A 80 3.80 9.44 10.84
C GLU A 80 3.88 10.41 9.65
N SER A 81 4.97 10.38 8.90
CA SER A 81 5.12 11.20 7.69
C SER A 81 4.09 10.82 6.62
N LEU A 82 3.88 9.51 6.43
CA LEU A 82 2.88 9.02 5.47
C LEU A 82 1.49 9.50 5.84
N LEU A 83 1.06 9.26 7.06
CA LEU A 83 -0.31 9.58 7.49
C LEU A 83 -0.57 11.08 7.52
N ALA A 84 0.43 11.89 7.89
CA ALA A 84 0.32 13.33 7.83
C ALA A 84 0.03 13.80 6.41
N LYS A 85 0.75 13.25 5.43
CA LYS A 85 0.54 13.58 4.02
C LYS A 85 -0.82 13.11 3.50
N ILE A 86 -1.21 11.89 3.83
CA ILE A 86 -2.50 11.34 3.39
C ILE A 86 -3.66 12.14 3.99
N CYS A 87 -3.60 12.49 5.27
CA CYS A 87 -4.66 13.29 5.90
C CYS A 87 -4.72 14.71 5.33
N GLN A 88 -3.60 15.25 4.88
CA GLN A 88 -3.56 16.52 4.18
C GLN A 88 -4.26 16.43 2.82
N LEU A 89 -4.01 15.35 2.08
CA LEU A 89 -4.59 15.13 0.75
C LEU A 89 -6.06 14.74 0.81
N TYR A 90 -6.44 13.98 1.83
CA TYR A 90 -7.78 13.45 2.00
C TYR A 90 -8.15 13.45 3.49
N PRO A 91 -8.66 14.57 4.02
CA PRO A 91 -8.97 14.70 5.46
C PRO A 91 -9.89 13.62 6.03
N PRO A 92 -10.90 13.06 5.29
CA PRO A 92 -11.74 12.00 5.83
C PRO A 92 -11.00 10.70 6.17
N PHE A 93 -9.76 10.54 5.72
CA PHE A 93 -8.97 9.33 5.92
C PHE A 93 -8.90 8.93 7.40
N SER A 94 -8.70 9.87 8.31
CA SER A 94 -8.55 9.60 9.74
C SER A 94 -9.80 9.00 10.37
N ARG A 95 -10.98 9.18 9.75
CA ARG A 95 -12.26 8.67 10.24
C ARG A 95 -12.66 7.34 9.59
N LYS A 96 -11.88 6.86 8.66
CA LYS A 96 -12.15 5.58 7.99
C LYS A 96 -11.70 4.41 8.84
N SER A 97 -12.32 3.25 8.63
CA SER A 97 -11.87 2.00 9.25
C SER A 97 -10.47 1.62 8.76
N MET A 98 -9.81 0.73 9.51
CA MET A 98 -8.49 0.24 9.10
C MET A 98 -8.53 -0.43 7.73
N GLN A 99 -9.59 -1.18 7.44
CA GLN A 99 -9.75 -1.81 6.12
C GLN A 99 -9.89 -0.78 5.00
N GLN A 100 -10.69 0.26 5.24
CA GLN A 100 -10.87 1.34 4.27
C GLN A 100 -9.58 2.15 4.09
N GLN A 101 -8.87 2.43 5.17
CA GLN A 101 -7.58 3.11 5.11
C GLN A 101 -6.57 2.30 4.29
N THR A 102 -6.47 1.00 4.54
CA THR A 102 -5.60 0.11 3.78
C THR A 102 -5.97 0.13 2.30
N PHE A 103 -7.26 0.03 1.99
CA PHE A 103 -7.74 0.08 0.62
C PHE A 103 -7.33 1.38 -0.08
N ILE A 104 -7.46 2.51 0.59
CA ILE A 104 -7.09 3.83 0.03
C ILE A 104 -5.58 3.89 -0.25
N LEU A 105 -4.76 3.41 0.68
CA LEU A 105 -3.30 3.42 0.49
C LEU A 105 -2.88 2.54 -0.67
N LEU A 106 -3.60 1.45 -0.94
CA LEU A 106 -3.30 0.53 -2.03
C LEU A 106 -3.90 0.97 -3.37
N ASN A 107 -5.10 1.53 -3.35
CA ASN A 107 -5.91 1.74 -4.55
C ASN A 107 -6.26 3.20 -4.83
N GLY A 108 -6.00 4.10 -3.90
CA GLY A 108 -6.38 5.49 -4.01
C GLY A 108 -7.83 5.75 -3.62
N ILE A 109 -8.27 6.99 -3.82
CA ILE A 109 -9.64 7.42 -3.53
C ILE A 109 -10.41 7.54 -4.84
N ASN A 110 -11.70 7.21 -4.78
CA ASN A 110 -12.61 7.39 -5.91
C ASN A 110 -13.46 8.64 -5.65
N LEU A 111 -13.26 9.65 -6.50
CA LEU A 111 -14.00 10.92 -6.43
C LEU A 111 -14.85 11.01 -7.69
N GLU A 112 -16.15 10.74 -7.55
CA GLU A 112 -17.07 10.54 -8.68
C GLU A 112 -17.17 11.72 -9.64
N ASN A 113 -16.89 12.95 -9.22
CA ASN A 113 -17.10 14.15 -10.05
C ASN A 113 -15.85 15.02 -10.17
N GLU A 114 -14.69 14.53 -9.76
CA GLU A 114 -13.45 15.27 -9.90
C GLU A 114 -12.48 14.47 -10.78
N VAL A 115 -11.51 15.17 -11.35
CA VAL A 115 -10.38 14.51 -12.00
C VAL A 115 -9.48 13.99 -10.88
N PRO A 116 -9.56 12.70 -10.51
CA PRO A 116 -8.93 12.20 -9.30
C PRO A 116 -7.42 12.02 -9.43
N ASP A 117 -6.89 12.26 -10.62
CA ASP A 117 -5.55 11.86 -11.02
C ASP A 117 -4.46 12.47 -10.17
N ALA A 118 -4.49 13.79 -9.97
CA ALA A 118 -3.42 14.49 -9.26
C ALA A 118 -3.34 14.06 -7.79
N ARG A 119 -4.48 13.86 -7.14
CA ARG A 119 -4.53 13.49 -5.73
C ARG A 119 -4.08 12.05 -5.53
N ASN A 120 -4.54 11.13 -6.40
CA ASN A 120 -4.14 9.72 -6.33
C ASN A 120 -2.66 9.53 -6.66
N VAL A 121 -2.11 10.30 -7.58
CA VAL A 121 -0.66 10.30 -7.85
C VAL A 121 0.11 10.63 -6.56
N GLN A 122 -0.32 11.65 -5.85
CA GLN A 122 0.33 12.07 -4.62
C GLN A 122 0.18 11.03 -3.51
N ILE A 123 -0.97 10.37 -3.42
CA ILE A 123 -1.20 9.26 -2.47
C ILE A 123 -0.24 8.12 -2.78
N PHE A 124 -0.17 7.68 -4.03
CA PHE A 124 0.71 6.57 -4.43
C PHE A 124 2.18 6.92 -4.22
N TYR A 125 2.57 8.15 -4.53
CA TYR A 125 3.93 8.61 -4.27
C TYR A 125 4.26 8.53 -2.77
N ALA A 126 3.36 9.00 -1.92
CA ALA A 126 3.57 8.98 -0.47
C ALA A 126 3.67 7.55 0.07
N VAL A 127 2.82 6.64 -0.41
CA VAL A 127 2.85 5.22 0.00
C VAL A 127 4.15 4.57 -0.46
N GLN A 128 4.56 4.79 -1.70
CA GLN A 128 5.79 4.21 -2.23
C GLN A 128 7.02 4.76 -1.53
N LYS A 129 7.02 6.04 -1.19
CA LYS A 129 8.07 6.65 -0.38
C LYS A 129 8.16 5.98 0.99
N PHE A 130 7.02 5.73 1.65
CA PHE A 130 6.96 4.99 2.90
C PHE A 130 7.56 3.59 2.74
N ILE A 131 7.15 2.85 1.71
CA ILE A 131 7.66 1.49 1.44
C ILE A 131 9.19 1.51 1.35
N LEU A 132 9.74 2.45 0.61
CA LEU A 132 11.20 2.57 0.45
C LEU A 132 11.89 2.98 1.75
N GLN A 133 11.31 3.90 2.50
CA GLN A 133 11.89 4.39 3.75
C GLN A 133 11.93 3.32 4.83
N THR A 134 10.96 2.41 4.86
CA THR A 134 10.96 1.31 5.82
C THR A 134 12.09 0.31 5.58
N LYS A 135 12.59 0.22 4.35
CA LYS A 135 13.58 -0.76 3.92
C LYS A 135 13.13 -2.21 4.18
N ARG A 136 11.83 -2.44 4.41
CA ARG A 136 11.29 -3.75 4.75
C ARG A 136 11.63 -4.80 3.68
N PHE A 137 11.64 -4.40 2.41
CA PHE A 137 11.88 -5.32 1.30
C PHE A 137 13.33 -5.28 0.80
N SER A 138 14.22 -4.59 1.52
CA SER A 138 15.64 -4.62 1.22
C SER A 138 16.26 -5.95 1.63
N LYS A 139 17.37 -6.32 1.02
CA LYS A 139 18.10 -7.55 1.37
C LYS A 139 18.53 -7.56 2.84
N THR A 140 18.97 -6.41 3.36
CA THR A 140 19.40 -6.27 4.75
C THR A 140 18.27 -6.61 5.70
N PHE A 141 17.06 -6.09 5.46
CA PHE A 141 15.91 -6.37 6.31
C PHE A 141 15.47 -7.84 6.18
N SER A 142 15.44 -8.37 4.97
CA SER A 142 15.06 -9.77 4.72
C SER A 142 15.95 -10.75 5.48
N ASN A 143 17.23 -10.45 5.63
CA ASN A 143 18.17 -11.29 6.37
C ASN A 143 17.83 -11.40 7.87
N LEU A 144 17.10 -10.43 8.44
CA LEU A 144 16.66 -10.49 9.83
C LEU A 144 15.57 -11.52 10.09
N PHE A 145 14.89 -12.00 9.04
CA PHE A 145 13.83 -13.01 9.15
C PHE A 145 14.33 -14.45 8.96
N ILE A 146 15.60 -14.62 8.67
CA ILE A 146 16.20 -15.94 8.43
C ILE A 146 16.66 -16.60 9.74
#